data_95f4a287161206c0bac59107647de02e
#
_entry.id   95f4a287161206c0bac59107647de02e
#
_cell.length_a   1.000
_cell.length_b   1.000
_cell.length_c   1.000
_cell.angle_alpha   90.00
_cell.angle_beta   90.00
_cell.angle_gamma   90.00
#
_symmetry.space_group_name_H-M   'P 1'
#
loop_
_entity.id
_entity.type
_entity.pdbx_description
1 polymer ?
#
loop_
_entity_poly.entity_id
_entity_poly.type
_entity_poly.pdbx_seq_one_letter_code
_entity_poly.pdbx_strand_id
1 'polypeptide(L)'
;MKPALKASLLKLALVGALFYTSYGLSNHYAASLAYVPEVAFAWERGIPFWAWTIVPYWSLNLMYAAAFFLCRNACEQNRYVARLVSAQIIATICFMLFPLHFGWPKPPTDGLWGWLFDSLVAFDLPYNQAPSLHIALAVIVGAFYWTRLPKIRLPIFLWQSLIALSVLTTYQHHFIDVPTGALLGWLVLWAIPQHGVSPFKRRDLFVVQPAEQTGYLKTASCEAKLSSGKAKTSPETRSREIKIAMLYLAGVALSALPSFLGGAWLWMLWVSVSLSVVAFAYLTGNAAVFQKQADGRLSAAATILLLPYLAGVRLNMAYWLSGKAKMARVRDDVWIGSVSGISDDLPAVLDVCAEYPRPHYRGAYRVLPLLDMVAPSENDLVQAASLLEALRRQHGKVLTCCALGYGRSAAVVLTWLLVYGGCRDLAQATAELKQARPQMVLPPETAKAVEAAAGRLKTSEASFCEAKTNTVSFTKTNEASFRGANQDS
;
A
#
# COMPACT_ATOMS: atom_id res chain seq x y z
N MET A 1 10.27 -11.68 22.56
CA MET A 1 11.60 -12.27 22.91
C MET A 1 12.50 -12.23 21.68
N LYS A 2 13.79 -11.93 21.84
CA LYS A 2 14.77 -12.00 20.75
C LYS A 2 14.84 -13.44 20.21
N PRO A 3 15.09 -13.64 18.90
CA PRO A 3 15.28 -14.98 18.34
C PRO A 3 16.48 -15.68 19.02
N ALA A 4 16.36 -16.98 19.26
CA ALA A 4 17.49 -17.75 19.77
C ALA A 4 18.61 -17.80 18.73
N LEU A 5 19.87 -17.71 19.16
CA LEU A 5 21.04 -17.73 18.27
C LEU A 5 21.04 -18.94 17.33
N LYS A 6 20.78 -20.15 17.87
CA LYS A 6 20.69 -21.39 17.08
C LYS A 6 19.64 -21.30 15.98
N ALA A 7 18.45 -20.71 16.26
CA ALA A 7 17.38 -20.54 15.28
C ALA A 7 17.78 -19.53 14.19
N SER A 8 18.51 -18.46 14.55
CA SER A 8 19.01 -17.46 13.59
C SER A 8 20.07 -18.08 12.66
N LEU A 9 21.01 -18.84 13.21
CA LEU A 9 22.03 -19.56 12.43
C LEU A 9 21.39 -20.59 11.49
N LEU A 10 20.43 -21.38 11.98
CA LEU A 10 19.73 -22.35 11.13
C LEU A 10 19.01 -21.68 9.96
N LYS A 11 18.28 -20.59 10.23
CA LYS A 11 17.59 -19.85 9.15
C LYS A 11 18.57 -19.25 8.16
N LEU A 12 19.66 -18.65 8.62
CA LEU A 12 20.71 -18.12 7.75
C LEU A 12 21.29 -19.24 6.87
N ALA A 13 21.61 -20.40 7.45
CA ALA A 13 22.11 -21.55 6.71
C ALA A 13 21.10 -22.06 5.66
N LEU A 14 19.83 -22.20 6.03
CA LEU A 14 18.79 -22.67 5.11
C LEU A 14 18.55 -21.69 3.96
N VAL A 15 18.50 -20.38 4.24
CA VAL A 15 18.31 -19.37 3.21
C VAL A 15 19.55 -19.25 2.32
N GLY A 16 20.77 -19.39 2.91
CA GLY A 16 22.01 -19.47 2.17
C GLY A 16 22.07 -20.70 1.26
N ALA A 17 21.69 -21.87 1.74
CA ALA A 17 21.60 -23.10 0.94
C ALA A 17 20.64 -22.93 -0.24
N LEU A 18 19.45 -22.35 0.00
CA LEU A 18 18.48 -22.03 -1.06
C LEU A 18 19.10 -21.08 -2.10
N PHE A 19 19.81 -20.03 -1.62
CA PHE A 19 20.47 -19.06 -2.50
C PHE A 19 21.47 -19.76 -3.43
N TYR A 20 22.48 -20.45 -2.87
CA TYR A 20 23.53 -21.07 -3.68
C TYR A 20 22.98 -22.15 -4.61
N THR A 21 21.99 -22.93 -4.16
CA THR A 21 21.41 -24.01 -4.98
C THR A 21 20.62 -23.42 -6.15
N SER A 22 19.68 -22.50 -5.90
CA SER A 22 18.82 -21.96 -6.94
C SER A 22 19.58 -21.03 -7.92
N TYR A 23 20.53 -20.24 -7.39
CA TYR A 23 21.36 -19.35 -8.18
C TYR A 23 22.36 -20.12 -9.06
N GLY A 24 22.99 -21.16 -8.49
CA GLY A 24 23.87 -22.06 -9.24
C GLY A 24 23.12 -22.83 -10.33
N LEU A 25 21.90 -23.32 -10.01
CA LEU A 25 21.06 -24.03 -10.99
C LEU A 25 20.71 -23.16 -12.18
N SER A 26 20.27 -21.92 -11.96
CA SER A 26 19.92 -20.99 -13.06
C SER A 26 21.16 -20.59 -13.87
N ASN A 27 22.32 -20.39 -13.24
CA ASN A 27 23.57 -20.12 -13.93
C ASN A 27 23.98 -21.28 -14.85
N HIS A 28 23.95 -22.52 -14.35
CA HIS A 28 24.32 -23.70 -15.15
C HIS A 28 23.31 -23.95 -16.28
N TYR A 29 22.02 -23.73 -16.01
CA TYR A 29 21.01 -23.80 -17.07
C TYR A 29 21.30 -22.79 -18.18
N ALA A 30 21.53 -21.52 -17.84
CA ALA A 30 21.85 -20.51 -18.86
C ALA A 30 23.14 -20.81 -19.62
N ALA A 31 24.18 -21.32 -18.93
CA ALA A 31 25.45 -21.74 -19.54
C ALA A 31 25.30 -22.94 -20.49
N SER A 32 24.27 -23.77 -20.34
CA SER A 32 24.00 -24.92 -21.24
C SER A 32 23.27 -24.54 -22.51
N LEU A 33 22.75 -23.31 -22.62
CA LEU A 33 22.05 -22.86 -23.83
C LEU A 33 23.03 -22.51 -24.96
N ALA A 34 22.64 -22.82 -26.19
CA ALA A 34 23.44 -22.50 -27.37
C ALA A 34 23.62 -20.99 -27.61
N TYR A 35 22.66 -20.19 -27.13
CA TYR A 35 22.71 -18.73 -27.24
C TYR A 35 21.98 -18.10 -26.03
N VAL A 36 22.63 -17.12 -25.41
CA VAL A 36 22.06 -16.30 -24.35
C VAL A 36 22.22 -14.84 -24.76
N PRO A 37 21.14 -14.05 -24.85
CA PRO A 37 21.22 -12.67 -25.28
C PRO A 37 21.82 -11.75 -24.22
N GLU A 38 22.34 -10.62 -24.68
CA GLU A 38 22.80 -9.49 -23.88
C GLU A 38 21.81 -8.33 -24.00
N VAL A 39 21.54 -7.62 -22.91
CA VAL A 39 20.73 -6.40 -22.91
C VAL A 39 21.53 -5.27 -22.29
N ALA A 40 22.26 -4.53 -23.12
CA ALA A 40 23.10 -3.41 -22.72
C ALA A 40 22.73 -2.14 -23.50
N PHE A 41 22.89 -0.98 -22.86
CA PHE A 41 22.79 0.31 -23.54
C PHE A 41 24.17 0.72 -24.09
N ALA A 42 24.22 1.34 -25.27
CA ALA A 42 25.48 1.73 -25.90
C ALA A 42 26.39 2.61 -25.02
N TRP A 43 25.80 3.45 -24.16
CA TRP A 43 26.53 4.33 -23.25
C TRP A 43 27.20 3.60 -22.06
N GLU A 44 26.77 2.39 -21.73
CA GLU A 44 27.32 1.60 -20.63
C GLU A 44 28.79 1.24 -20.84
N ARG A 45 29.25 1.18 -22.10
CA ARG A 45 30.65 0.98 -22.44
C ARG A 45 31.56 2.10 -21.93
N GLY A 46 30.98 3.28 -21.59
CA GLY A 46 31.68 4.39 -20.95
C GLY A 46 31.78 4.28 -19.42
N ILE A 47 31.15 3.27 -18.81
CA ILE A 47 31.25 3.04 -17.36
C ILE A 47 32.66 2.53 -17.05
N PRO A 48 33.45 3.20 -16.16
CA PRO A 48 34.79 2.74 -15.82
C PRO A 48 34.71 1.50 -14.91
N PHE A 49 35.66 0.58 -15.09
CA PHE A 49 35.89 -0.51 -14.15
C PHE A 49 36.66 0.03 -12.93
N TRP A 50 36.07 -0.10 -11.73
CA TRP A 50 36.68 0.31 -10.47
C TRP A 50 36.82 -0.89 -9.54
N ALA A 51 37.99 -1.53 -9.55
CA ALA A 51 38.25 -2.75 -8.79
C ALA A 51 37.95 -2.62 -7.27
N TRP A 52 38.21 -1.46 -6.65
CA TRP A 52 37.94 -1.22 -5.23
C TRP A 52 36.45 -1.31 -4.87
N THR A 53 35.55 -1.10 -5.81
CA THR A 53 34.10 -1.17 -5.57
C THR A 53 33.60 -2.60 -5.31
N ILE A 54 34.44 -3.61 -5.47
CA ILE A 54 34.18 -4.98 -5.01
C ILE A 54 33.95 -5.05 -3.48
N VAL A 55 34.46 -4.09 -2.69
CA VAL A 55 34.24 -4.02 -1.24
C VAL A 55 32.79 -3.66 -0.89
N PRO A 56 32.21 -2.55 -1.35
CA PRO A 56 30.78 -2.32 -1.17
C PRO A 56 29.92 -3.44 -1.76
N TYR A 57 30.28 -4.02 -2.90
CA TYR A 57 29.60 -5.18 -3.47
C TYR A 57 29.52 -6.34 -2.45
N TRP A 58 30.65 -6.82 -1.93
CA TRP A 58 30.72 -7.90 -0.94
C TRP A 58 30.08 -7.53 0.40
N SER A 59 30.11 -6.25 0.79
CA SER A 59 29.57 -5.79 2.07
C SER A 59 28.07 -6.08 2.22
N LEU A 60 27.32 -6.19 1.11
CA LEU A 60 25.91 -6.58 1.15
C LEU A 60 25.74 -7.96 1.79
N ASN A 61 26.60 -8.92 1.50
CA ASN A 61 26.53 -10.26 2.07
C ASN A 61 26.72 -10.25 3.60
N LEU A 62 27.63 -9.40 4.09
CA LEU A 62 27.80 -9.18 5.52
C LEU A 62 26.57 -8.52 6.16
N MET A 63 26.04 -7.45 5.54
CA MET A 63 24.85 -6.76 6.00
C MET A 63 23.63 -7.70 6.00
N TYR A 64 23.46 -8.49 4.94
CA TYR A 64 22.44 -9.53 4.81
C TYR A 64 22.48 -10.53 5.98
N ALA A 65 23.64 -11.10 6.28
CA ALA A 65 23.81 -12.07 7.35
C ALA A 65 23.63 -11.42 8.74
N ALA A 66 24.21 -10.24 8.97
CA ALA A 66 24.11 -9.53 10.24
C ALA A 66 22.65 -9.15 10.60
N ALA A 67 21.79 -8.88 9.60
CA ALA A 67 20.38 -8.56 9.83
C ALA A 67 19.60 -9.67 10.56
N PHE A 68 19.98 -10.96 10.38
CA PHE A 68 19.37 -12.08 11.12
C PHE A 68 19.53 -11.94 12.63
N PHE A 69 20.66 -11.42 13.08
CA PHE A 69 21.00 -11.26 14.50
C PHE A 69 20.52 -9.93 15.09
N LEU A 70 20.17 -8.96 14.22
CA LEU A 70 19.67 -7.65 14.61
C LEU A 70 18.14 -7.59 14.73
N CYS A 71 17.40 -8.63 14.38
CA CYS A 71 15.96 -8.70 14.52
C CYS A 71 15.53 -8.62 16.00
N ARG A 72 14.46 -7.88 16.30
CA ARG A 72 13.94 -7.68 17.66
C ARG A 72 13.22 -8.92 18.20
N ASN A 73 12.55 -9.64 17.31
CA ASN A 73 11.74 -10.81 17.65
C ASN A 73 11.66 -11.79 16.48
N ALA A 74 11.14 -13.00 16.76
CA ALA A 74 11.00 -14.04 15.76
C ALA A 74 10.05 -13.66 14.59
N CYS A 75 9.03 -12.84 14.83
CA CYS A 75 8.10 -12.39 13.79
C CYS A 75 8.80 -11.47 12.77
N GLU A 76 9.61 -10.52 13.25
CA GLU A 76 10.43 -9.66 12.38
C GLU A 76 11.43 -10.49 11.57
N GLN A 77 12.08 -11.45 12.19
CA GLN A 77 13.02 -12.34 11.53
C GLN A 77 12.33 -13.22 10.47
N ASN A 78 11.17 -13.82 10.79
CA ASN A 78 10.41 -14.62 9.82
C ASN A 78 9.98 -13.79 8.62
N ARG A 79 9.58 -12.54 8.85
CA ARG A 79 9.23 -11.59 7.78
C ARG A 79 10.44 -11.24 6.92
N TYR A 80 11.60 -11.03 7.52
CA TYR A 80 12.85 -10.80 6.80
C TYR A 80 13.22 -12.01 5.93
N VAL A 81 13.19 -13.22 6.50
CA VAL A 81 13.40 -14.49 5.77
C VAL A 81 12.41 -14.62 4.61
N ALA A 82 11.11 -14.39 4.84
CA ALA A 82 10.10 -14.47 3.81
C ALA A 82 10.38 -13.52 2.64
N ARG A 83 10.87 -12.30 2.92
CA ARG A 83 11.28 -11.34 1.88
C ARG A 83 12.46 -11.85 1.06
N LEU A 84 13.50 -12.36 1.72
CA LEU A 84 14.69 -12.88 1.05
C LEU A 84 14.34 -14.06 0.14
N VAL A 85 13.57 -15.02 0.68
CA VAL A 85 13.11 -16.20 -0.07
C VAL A 85 12.22 -15.81 -1.25
N SER A 86 11.30 -14.85 -1.06
CA SER A 86 10.43 -14.38 -2.15
C SER A 86 11.23 -13.71 -3.27
N ALA A 87 12.19 -12.84 -2.93
CA ALA A 87 13.07 -12.20 -3.92
C ALA A 87 13.88 -13.25 -4.69
N GLN A 88 14.44 -14.24 -3.97
CA GLN A 88 15.21 -15.33 -4.55
C GLN A 88 14.39 -16.15 -5.55
N ILE A 89 13.18 -16.58 -5.15
CA ILE A 89 12.31 -17.41 -5.99
C ILE A 89 11.93 -16.64 -7.26
N ILE A 90 11.48 -15.38 -7.12
CA ILE A 90 11.06 -14.58 -8.27
C ILE A 90 12.23 -14.32 -9.22
N ALA A 91 13.40 -13.94 -8.69
CA ALA A 91 14.58 -13.73 -9.51
C ALA A 91 15.00 -15.00 -10.26
N THR A 92 15.06 -16.15 -9.58
CA THR A 92 15.39 -17.44 -10.20
C THR A 92 14.42 -17.81 -11.32
N ILE A 93 13.12 -17.60 -11.12
CA ILE A 93 12.11 -17.81 -12.17
C ILE A 93 12.40 -16.91 -13.39
N CYS A 94 12.71 -15.63 -13.14
CA CYS A 94 13.05 -14.70 -14.23
C CYS A 94 14.32 -15.13 -14.95
N PHE A 95 15.37 -15.55 -14.25
CA PHE A 95 16.64 -16.02 -14.85
C PHE A 95 16.44 -17.26 -15.74
N MET A 96 15.54 -18.15 -15.34
CA MET A 96 15.23 -19.34 -16.14
C MET A 96 14.34 -19.03 -17.34
N LEU A 97 13.38 -18.10 -17.22
CA LEU A 97 12.48 -17.73 -18.30
C LEU A 97 13.11 -16.77 -19.30
N PHE A 98 14.01 -15.91 -18.84
CA PHE A 98 14.67 -14.86 -19.61
C PHE A 98 16.17 -14.85 -19.31
N PRO A 99 16.91 -15.91 -19.72
CA PRO A 99 18.36 -15.98 -19.48
C PRO A 99 19.06 -14.85 -20.23
N LEU A 100 19.91 -14.13 -19.52
CA LEU A 100 20.72 -13.02 -20.04
C LEU A 100 22.17 -13.19 -19.57
N HIS A 101 23.13 -12.65 -20.35
CA HIS A 101 24.54 -12.68 -19.96
C HIS A 101 25.15 -11.28 -19.96
N PHE A 102 26.24 -11.11 -19.19
CA PHE A 102 27.05 -9.91 -19.20
C PHE A 102 28.01 -9.94 -20.41
N GLY A 103 28.02 -8.88 -21.23
CA GLY A 103 28.55 -8.93 -22.62
C GLY A 103 30.02 -8.64 -22.78
N TRP A 104 30.77 -8.12 -21.81
CA TRP A 104 32.18 -7.82 -21.99
C TRP A 104 33.08 -8.34 -20.86
N PRO A 105 34.39 -8.62 -21.18
CA PRO A 105 35.30 -9.21 -20.24
C PRO A 105 35.67 -8.23 -19.11
N LYS A 106 35.87 -8.77 -17.92
CA LYS A 106 36.40 -8.01 -16.78
C LYS A 106 37.91 -7.83 -16.97
N PRO A 107 38.45 -6.62 -16.69
CA PRO A 107 39.89 -6.40 -16.64
C PRO A 107 40.56 -7.29 -15.58
N PRO A 108 41.78 -7.78 -15.82
CA PRO A 108 42.53 -8.54 -14.82
C PRO A 108 42.80 -7.64 -13.59
N THR A 109 42.71 -8.25 -12.42
CA THR A 109 42.93 -7.57 -11.14
C THR A 109 43.86 -8.39 -10.27
N ASP A 110 44.77 -7.73 -9.55
CA ASP A 110 45.78 -8.35 -8.71
C ASP A 110 45.58 -8.00 -7.23
N GLY A 111 46.32 -8.64 -6.35
CA GLY A 111 46.35 -8.38 -4.92
C GLY A 111 45.02 -8.66 -4.23
N LEU A 112 44.65 -7.79 -3.26
CA LEU A 112 43.41 -7.95 -2.49
C LEU A 112 42.16 -7.93 -3.38
N TRP A 113 42.15 -7.05 -4.38
CA TRP A 113 41.02 -6.94 -5.30
C TRP A 113 40.89 -8.21 -6.16
N GLY A 114 42.00 -8.71 -6.69
CA GLY A 114 42.01 -9.98 -7.44
C GLY A 114 41.47 -11.14 -6.61
N TRP A 115 41.93 -11.31 -5.37
CA TRP A 115 41.44 -12.36 -4.46
C TRP A 115 39.92 -12.25 -4.22
N LEU A 116 39.37 -11.02 -4.03
CA LEU A 116 37.94 -10.83 -3.86
C LEU A 116 37.15 -11.16 -5.14
N PHE A 117 37.67 -10.80 -6.32
CA PHE A 117 37.05 -11.16 -7.59
C PHE A 117 37.10 -12.69 -7.83
N ASP A 118 38.24 -13.33 -7.58
CA ASP A 118 38.38 -14.78 -7.72
C ASP A 118 37.41 -15.54 -6.82
N SER A 119 37.23 -15.07 -5.59
CA SER A 119 36.24 -15.62 -4.66
C SER A 119 34.82 -15.48 -5.16
N LEU A 120 34.51 -14.45 -5.93
CA LEU A 120 33.18 -14.24 -6.54
C LEU A 120 32.99 -15.17 -7.75
N VAL A 121 33.95 -15.20 -8.67
CA VAL A 121 33.89 -16.01 -9.89
C VAL A 121 33.77 -17.51 -9.60
N ALA A 122 34.26 -17.95 -8.43
CA ALA A 122 34.17 -19.36 -8.01
C ALA A 122 32.71 -19.89 -7.95
N PHE A 123 31.71 -19.02 -7.79
CA PHE A 123 30.29 -19.43 -7.72
C PHE A 123 29.35 -18.60 -8.62
N ASP A 124 29.79 -17.45 -9.14
CA ASP A 124 28.96 -16.52 -9.91
C ASP A 124 29.43 -16.47 -11.37
N LEU A 125 28.68 -17.16 -12.23
CA LEU A 125 28.84 -17.11 -13.66
C LEU A 125 28.14 -15.85 -14.22
N PRO A 126 28.53 -15.33 -15.41
CA PRO A 126 28.04 -14.05 -15.93
C PRO A 126 26.62 -14.13 -16.52
N TYR A 127 25.72 -14.97 -15.98
CA TYR A 127 24.39 -15.16 -16.56
C TYR A 127 23.31 -14.47 -15.73
N ASN A 128 22.94 -14.80 -14.62
CA ASN A 128 21.82 -14.30 -13.78
C ASN A 128 21.68 -12.77 -13.72
N GLN A 129 21.31 -12.12 -14.85
CA GLN A 129 21.37 -10.67 -15.01
C GLN A 129 20.09 -9.96 -14.50
N ALA A 130 19.00 -9.97 -15.26
CA ALA A 130 17.77 -9.23 -14.93
C ALA A 130 16.67 -10.15 -14.38
N PRO A 131 16.02 -9.74 -13.26
CA PRO A 131 16.32 -8.60 -12.39
C PRO A 131 17.53 -8.85 -11.50
N SER A 132 18.41 -7.86 -11.26
CA SER A 132 19.55 -8.05 -10.37
C SER A 132 19.08 -8.44 -8.95
N LEU A 133 19.39 -9.68 -8.55
CA LEU A 133 19.08 -10.16 -7.21
C LEU A 133 19.89 -9.39 -6.16
N HIS A 134 21.15 -9.03 -6.49
CA HIS A 134 21.99 -8.20 -5.61
C HIS A 134 21.32 -6.88 -5.27
N ILE A 135 20.76 -6.19 -6.26
CA ILE A 135 20.02 -4.93 -6.03
C ILE A 135 18.70 -5.17 -5.28
N ALA A 136 17.96 -6.23 -5.61
CA ALA A 136 16.74 -6.55 -4.86
C ALA A 136 17.03 -6.80 -3.37
N LEU A 137 18.10 -7.54 -3.07
CA LEU A 137 18.57 -7.75 -1.70
C LEU A 137 19.07 -6.45 -1.05
N ALA A 138 19.78 -5.58 -1.80
CA ALA A 138 20.21 -4.28 -1.29
C ALA A 138 19.01 -3.41 -0.85
N VAL A 139 17.92 -3.40 -1.62
CA VAL A 139 16.67 -2.70 -1.25
C VAL A 139 16.05 -3.30 0.03
N ILE A 140 15.94 -4.63 0.12
CA ILE A 140 15.36 -5.32 1.28
C ILE A 140 16.19 -5.11 2.54
N VAL A 141 17.50 -5.28 2.44
CA VAL A 141 18.49 -5.09 3.52
C VAL A 141 18.52 -3.62 3.93
N GLY A 142 18.58 -2.71 2.96
CA GLY A 142 18.55 -1.27 3.20
C GLY A 142 17.29 -0.83 3.95
N ALA A 143 16.11 -1.31 3.56
CA ALA A 143 14.85 -1.04 4.25
C ALA A 143 14.85 -1.58 5.70
N PHE A 144 15.46 -2.76 5.95
CA PHE A 144 15.64 -3.29 7.28
C PHE A 144 16.49 -2.35 8.14
N TYR A 145 17.68 -1.97 7.67
CA TYR A 145 18.59 -1.10 8.41
C TYR A 145 18.03 0.33 8.57
N TRP A 146 17.33 0.85 7.58
CA TRP A 146 16.66 2.16 7.65
C TRP A 146 15.68 2.26 8.82
N THR A 147 14.93 1.20 9.07
CA THR A 147 13.98 1.13 10.18
C THR A 147 14.66 0.80 11.50
N ARG A 148 15.75 0.04 11.45
CA ARG A 148 16.47 -0.46 12.62
C ARG A 148 17.40 0.56 13.24
N LEU A 149 18.05 1.38 12.41
CA LEU A 149 19.08 2.34 12.79
C LEU A 149 18.71 3.77 12.37
N PRO A 150 17.67 4.39 13.00
CA PRO A 150 17.14 5.67 12.55
C PRO A 150 18.13 6.83 12.65
N LYS A 151 19.14 6.72 13.52
CA LYS A 151 20.16 7.78 13.74
C LYS A 151 21.18 7.87 12.60
N ILE A 152 21.38 6.81 11.82
CA ILE A 152 22.38 6.72 10.75
C ILE A 152 21.74 6.43 9.38
N ARG A 153 20.54 6.92 9.14
CA ARG A 153 19.81 6.71 7.87
C ARG A 153 20.56 7.23 6.65
N LEU A 154 21.18 8.43 6.76
CA LEU A 154 21.94 9.00 5.65
C LEU A 154 23.17 8.16 5.31
N PRO A 155 24.05 7.77 6.23
CA PRO A 155 25.11 6.79 5.96
C PRO A 155 24.62 5.49 5.33
N ILE A 156 23.51 4.93 5.82
CA ILE A 156 22.92 3.72 5.23
C ILE A 156 22.51 3.96 3.78
N PHE A 157 21.83 5.06 3.50
CA PHE A 157 21.41 5.42 2.13
C PHE A 157 22.60 5.55 1.19
N LEU A 158 23.63 6.29 1.61
CA LEU A 158 24.84 6.49 0.81
C LEU A 158 25.57 5.17 0.56
N TRP A 159 25.65 4.29 1.57
CA TRP A 159 26.29 2.99 1.41
C TRP A 159 25.50 2.08 0.48
N GLN A 160 24.19 2.02 0.60
CA GLN A 160 23.32 1.27 -0.33
C GLN A 160 23.40 1.80 -1.77
N SER A 161 23.54 3.12 -1.92
CA SER A 161 23.76 3.73 -3.24
C SER A 161 25.12 3.33 -3.82
N LEU A 162 26.15 3.24 -2.99
CA LEU A 162 27.48 2.75 -3.40
C LEU A 162 27.45 1.25 -3.76
N ILE A 163 26.70 0.44 -3.02
CA ILE A 163 26.44 -0.97 -3.38
C ILE A 163 25.74 -1.04 -4.75
N ALA A 164 24.73 -0.20 -4.99
CA ALA A 164 24.03 -0.16 -6.27
C ALA A 164 24.92 0.29 -7.42
N LEU A 165 25.84 1.24 -7.18
CA LEU A 165 26.83 1.66 -8.17
C LEU A 165 27.87 0.55 -8.44
N SER A 166 28.26 -0.19 -7.39
CA SER A 166 29.31 -1.19 -7.49
C SER A 166 28.97 -2.32 -8.46
N VAL A 167 27.69 -2.70 -8.63
CA VAL A 167 27.31 -3.75 -9.57
C VAL A 167 27.64 -3.40 -11.01
N LEU A 168 27.64 -2.10 -11.35
CA LEU A 168 28.02 -1.58 -12.67
C LEU A 168 29.53 -1.46 -12.81
N THR A 169 30.20 -0.88 -11.81
CA THR A 169 31.64 -0.60 -11.85
C THR A 169 32.54 -1.82 -11.60
N THR A 170 31.97 -2.94 -11.13
CA THR A 170 32.63 -4.24 -11.06
C THR A 170 32.31 -5.15 -12.24
N TYR A 171 31.54 -4.65 -13.23
CA TYR A 171 31.09 -5.40 -14.40
C TYR A 171 30.38 -6.71 -14.06
N GLN A 172 29.47 -6.63 -13.06
CA GLN A 172 28.63 -7.76 -12.70
C GLN A 172 27.27 -7.69 -13.36
N HIS A 173 26.73 -6.48 -13.59
CA HIS A 173 25.40 -6.26 -14.15
C HIS A 173 25.39 -5.14 -15.16
N HIS A 174 24.50 -5.23 -16.14
CA HIS A 174 24.10 -4.13 -17.00
C HIS A 174 23.17 -3.14 -16.29
N PHE A 175 23.06 -1.94 -16.80
CA PHE A 175 22.26 -0.88 -16.16
C PHE A 175 20.81 -1.29 -15.95
N ILE A 176 20.20 -1.97 -16.93
CA ILE A 176 18.78 -2.38 -16.83
C ILE A 176 18.49 -3.33 -15.66
N ASP A 177 19.49 -4.09 -15.23
CA ASP A 177 19.36 -5.02 -14.11
C ASP A 177 19.17 -4.28 -12.79
N VAL A 178 19.68 -3.05 -12.68
CA VAL A 178 19.58 -2.22 -11.46
C VAL A 178 18.14 -1.78 -11.22
N PRO A 179 17.42 -1.07 -12.11
CA PRO A 179 16.03 -0.69 -11.89
C PRO A 179 15.08 -1.90 -11.79
N THR A 180 15.31 -2.97 -12.56
CA THR A 180 14.48 -4.19 -12.46
C THR A 180 14.70 -4.91 -11.14
N GLY A 181 15.94 -5.00 -10.64
CA GLY A 181 16.25 -5.49 -9.30
C GLY A 181 15.65 -4.64 -8.20
N ALA A 182 15.73 -3.30 -8.32
CA ALA A 182 15.09 -2.39 -7.38
C ALA A 182 13.56 -2.56 -7.36
N LEU A 183 12.91 -2.69 -8.53
CA LEU A 183 11.48 -2.97 -8.62
C LEU A 183 11.11 -4.29 -7.94
N LEU A 184 11.91 -5.35 -8.13
CA LEU A 184 11.72 -6.62 -7.41
C LEU A 184 11.82 -6.44 -5.89
N GLY A 185 12.84 -5.74 -5.42
CA GLY A 185 13.00 -5.45 -3.98
C GLY A 185 11.79 -4.70 -3.40
N TRP A 186 11.32 -3.66 -4.10
CA TRP A 186 10.13 -2.90 -3.69
C TRP A 186 8.84 -3.71 -3.79
N LEU A 187 8.69 -4.58 -4.81
CA LEU A 187 7.56 -5.50 -4.93
C LEU A 187 7.47 -6.45 -3.73
N VAL A 188 8.60 -7.00 -3.31
CA VAL A 188 8.66 -7.87 -2.14
C VAL A 188 8.37 -7.11 -0.84
N LEU A 189 8.86 -5.88 -0.69
CA LEU A 189 8.54 -5.02 0.47
C LEU A 189 7.05 -4.63 0.50
N TRP A 190 6.43 -4.42 -0.66
CA TRP A 190 5.00 -4.18 -0.77
C TRP A 190 4.19 -5.44 -0.45
N ALA A 191 4.58 -6.60 -0.97
CA ALA A 191 3.89 -7.87 -0.73
C ALA A 191 3.95 -8.30 0.75
N ILE A 192 5.09 -8.05 1.41
CA ILE A 192 5.36 -8.40 2.81
C ILE A 192 5.72 -7.12 3.59
N PRO A 193 4.75 -6.25 3.92
CA PRO A 193 5.04 -4.95 4.55
C PRO A 193 5.56 -5.09 5.98
N GLN A 194 6.38 -4.12 6.42
CA GLN A 194 6.91 -4.06 7.79
C GLN A 194 5.79 -3.73 8.78
N HIS A 195 4.95 -2.78 8.42
CA HIS A 195 3.82 -2.27 9.19
C HIS A 195 2.58 -2.25 8.30
N GLY A 196 1.41 -2.31 8.92
CA GLY A 196 0.14 -2.29 8.19
C GLY A 196 -0.33 -3.67 7.72
N VAL A 197 -1.34 -3.66 6.86
CA VAL A 197 -1.99 -4.88 6.36
C VAL A 197 -1.32 -5.33 5.08
N SER A 198 -1.07 -6.65 4.97
CA SER A 198 -0.61 -7.24 3.71
C SER A 198 -1.65 -7.02 2.60
N PRO A 199 -1.24 -6.69 1.36
CA PRO A 199 -2.16 -6.52 0.23
C PRO A 199 -2.95 -7.79 -0.11
N PHE A 200 -2.48 -8.96 0.35
CA PHE A 200 -3.17 -10.24 0.18
C PHE A 200 -4.24 -10.53 1.25
N LYS A 201 -4.22 -9.81 2.36
CA LYS A 201 -5.27 -9.92 3.39
C LYS A 201 -6.32 -8.86 3.11
N ARG A 202 -7.55 -9.31 2.82
CA ARG A 202 -8.69 -8.40 2.78
C ARG A 202 -8.80 -7.71 4.14
N ARG A 203 -8.89 -6.41 4.13
CA ARG A 203 -8.99 -5.63 5.35
C ARG A 203 -10.40 -5.84 5.90
N ASP A 204 -10.57 -6.75 6.84
CA ASP A 204 -11.72 -6.70 7.71
C ASP A 204 -11.63 -5.37 8.45
N LEU A 205 -12.53 -4.44 8.11
CA LEU A 205 -12.79 -3.11 8.66
C LEU A 205 -11.74 -2.60 9.67
N PHE A 206 -11.22 -1.42 9.42
CA PHE A 206 -10.44 -0.68 10.41
C PHE A 206 -11.20 -0.64 11.74
N VAL A 207 -10.82 -1.46 12.68
CA VAL A 207 -11.01 -1.12 14.07
C VAL A 207 -10.08 0.08 14.30
N VAL A 208 -10.64 1.28 14.25
CA VAL A 208 -9.98 2.46 14.77
C VAL A 208 -9.58 2.10 16.19
N GLN A 209 -8.27 1.89 16.45
CA GLN A 209 -7.81 1.90 17.82
C GLN A 209 -8.20 3.27 18.38
N PRO A 210 -9.02 3.36 19.42
CA PRO A 210 -9.32 4.64 20.00
C PRO A 210 -8.01 5.22 20.52
N ALA A 211 -7.63 6.40 20.02
CA ALA A 211 -6.82 7.29 20.82
C ALA A 211 -7.60 7.44 22.12
N GLU A 212 -6.95 7.13 23.25
CA GLU A 212 -7.49 7.32 24.58
C GLU A 212 -8.19 8.68 24.68
N GLN A 213 -9.41 8.66 25.20
CA GLN A 213 -10.27 9.80 25.49
C GLN A 213 -11.34 10.13 24.43
N THR A 214 -12.42 9.40 24.49
CA THR A 214 -13.81 9.94 24.50
C THR A 214 -14.79 8.77 24.64
N GLY A 215 -15.65 8.80 25.66
CA GLY A 215 -16.61 7.74 26.02
C GLY A 215 -17.62 7.36 24.91
N TYR A 216 -17.73 8.16 23.85
CA TYR A 216 -18.64 7.93 22.72
C TYR A 216 -18.12 6.90 21.71
N LEU A 217 -16.80 6.76 21.55
CA LEU A 217 -16.20 5.76 20.66
C LEU A 217 -16.18 4.35 21.28
N LYS A 218 -16.31 4.23 22.60
CA LYS A 218 -16.42 2.91 23.25
C LYS A 218 -17.74 2.21 22.96
N THR A 219 -18.82 2.93 22.77
CA THR A 219 -20.14 2.35 22.43
C THR A 219 -20.19 1.89 20.98
N ALA A 220 -19.63 2.65 20.02
CA ALA A 220 -19.54 2.24 18.61
C ALA A 220 -18.62 1.02 18.41
N SER A 221 -17.57 0.85 19.24
CA SER A 221 -16.66 -0.30 19.15
C SER A 221 -17.20 -1.57 19.81
N CYS A 222 -18.17 -1.48 20.73
CA CYS A 222 -18.80 -2.65 21.34
C CYS A 222 -19.83 -3.31 20.40
N GLU A 223 -20.51 -2.51 19.57
CA GLU A 223 -21.49 -3.03 18.59
C GLU A 223 -20.84 -3.46 17.26
N ALA A 224 -19.67 -2.94 16.90
CA ALA A 224 -18.91 -3.39 15.72
C ALA A 224 -18.38 -4.84 15.84
N LYS A 225 -18.56 -5.51 16.99
CA LYS A 225 -18.40 -6.97 17.12
C LYS A 225 -19.57 -7.76 16.55
N LEU A 226 -20.65 -7.10 16.14
CA LEU A 226 -21.80 -7.75 15.51
C LEU A 226 -21.53 -7.92 14.01
N SER A 227 -21.19 -9.14 13.67
CA SER A 227 -21.02 -9.70 12.32
C SER A 227 -19.64 -9.51 11.65
N SER A 228 -18.71 -10.38 11.98
CA SER A 228 -17.66 -10.82 11.07
C SER A 228 -18.23 -11.69 9.92
N GLY A 229 -19.39 -11.30 9.39
CA GLY A 229 -19.95 -11.85 8.18
C GLY A 229 -19.26 -11.21 7.00
N LYS A 230 -18.62 -12.02 6.13
CA LYS A 230 -18.15 -11.60 4.82
C LYS A 230 -19.22 -10.73 4.16
N ALA A 231 -19.00 -9.42 4.09
CA ALA A 231 -19.89 -8.55 3.34
C ALA A 231 -19.93 -9.08 1.91
N LYS A 232 -21.05 -9.72 1.51
CA LYS A 232 -21.24 -10.22 0.15
C LYS A 232 -21.27 -8.99 -0.76
N THR A 233 -20.22 -8.78 -1.52
CA THR A 233 -20.22 -7.81 -2.63
C THR A 233 -21.37 -8.20 -3.57
N SER A 234 -22.20 -7.24 -3.98
CA SER A 234 -23.28 -7.56 -4.93
C SER A 234 -22.68 -8.09 -6.25
N PRO A 235 -23.39 -9.00 -6.96
CA PRO A 235 -22.92 -9.51 -8.26
C PRO A 235 -22.60 -8.38 -9.25
N GLU A 236 -23.37 -7.30 -9.23
CA GLU A 236 -23.19 -6.12 -10.09
C GLU A 236 -21.89 -5.39 -9.77
N THR A 237 -21.62 -5.12 -8.49
CA THR A 237 -20.35 -4.52 -8.02
C THR A 237 -19.17 -5.40 -8.40
N ARG A 238 -19.27 -6.73 -8.22
CA ARG A 238 -18.22 -7.69 -8.58
C ARG A 238 -17.95 -7.71 -10.08
N SER A 239 -19.00 -7.67 -10.91
CA SER A 239 -18.86 -7.57 -12.36
C SER A 239 -18.11 -6.30 -12.77
N ARG A 240 -18.40 -5.17 -12.12
CA ARG A 240 -17.72 -3.89 -12.37
C ARG A 240 -16.26 -3.92 -11.95
N GLU A 241 -15.95 -4.47 -10.78
CA GLU A 241 -14.56 -4.70 -10.32
C GLU A 241 -13.76 -5.47 -11.37
N ILE A 242 -14.32 -6.59 -11.87
CA ILE A 242 -13.66 -7.42 -12.89
C ILE A 242 -13.46 -6.64 -14.20
N LYS A 243 -14.47 -5.88 -14.65
CA LYS A 243 -14.33 -5.06 -15.87
C LYS A 243 -13.19 -4.05 -15.76
N ILE A 244 -13.11 -3.36 -14.62
CA ILE A 244 -12.02 -2.39 -14.38
C ILE A 244 -10.67 -3.10 -14.31
N ALA A 245 -10.59 -4.25 -13.64
CA ALA A 245 -9.38 -5.04 -13.58
C ALA A 245 -8.91 -5.47 -14.99
N MET A 246 -9.83 -5.91 -15.85
CA MET A 246 -9.51 -6.29 -17.24
C MET A 246 -9.02 -5.11 -18.08
N LEU A 247 -9.54 -3.90 -17.87
CA LEU A 247 -9.02 -2.68 -18.51
C LEU A 247 -7.58 -2.40 -18.07
N TYR A 248 -7.26 -2.54 -16.77
CA TYR A 248 -5.89 -2.40 -16.29
C TYR A 248 -4.98 -3.52 -16.84
N LEU A 249 -5.45 -4.76 -16.93
CA LEU A 249 -4.68 -5.86 -17.54
C LEU A 249 -4.44 -5.65 -19.04
N ALA A 250 -5.39 -5.09 -19.78
CA ALA A 250 -5.16 -4.65 -21.15
C ALA A 250 -4.09 -3.56 -21.21
N GLY A 251 -4.11 -2.60 -20.27
CA GLY A 251 -3.05 -1.61 -20.12
C GLY A 251 -1.68 -2.23 -19.80
N VAL A 252 -1.62 -3.29 -19.00
CA VAL A 252 -0.40 -4.08 -18.74
C VAL A 252 0.16 -4.65 -20.03
N ALA A 253 -0.68 -5.34 -20.82
CA ALA A 253 -0.27 -5.92 -22.10
C ALA A 253 0.24 -4.84 -23.07
N LEU A 254 -0.52 -3.74 -23.22
CA LEU A 254 -0.16 -2.62 -24.09
C LEU A 254 1.14 -1.94 -23.67
N SER A 255 1.40 -1.77 -22.38
CA SER A 255 2.64 -1.16 -21.89
C SER A 255 3.82 -2.13 -21.92
N ALA A 256 3.59 -3.45 -21.89
CA ALA A 256 4.64 -4.44 -22.01
C ALA A 256 5.16 -4.59 -23.47
N LEU A 257 4.30 -4.42 -24.47
CA LEU A 257 4.68 -4.60 -25.89
C LEU A 257 5.90 -3.75 -26.32
N PRO A 258 5.99 -2.45 -26.02
CA PRO A 258 7.14 -1.66 -26.42
C PRO A 258 8.48 -2.15 -25.84
N SER A 259 8.47 -2.87 -24.70
CA SER A 259 9.71 -3.38 -24.10
C SER A 259 10.48 -4.35 -24.99
N PHE A 260 9.80 -5.03 -25.93
CA PHE A 260 10.44 -5.88 -26.92
C PHE A 260 11.34 -5.10 -27.91
N LEU A 261 11.19 -3.78 -28.02
CA LEU A 261 12.06 -2.91 -28.83
C LEU A 261 13.39 -2.62 -28.10
N GLY A 262 13.53 -3.00 -26.84
CA GLY A 262 14.72 -2.76 -26.03
C GLY A 262 14.97 -1.28 -25.72
N GLY A 263 16.19 -0.95 -25.27
CA GLY A 263 16.60 0.42 -24.99
C GLY A 263 15.67 1.12 -23.98
N ALA A 264 15.34 2.40 -24.24
CA ALA A 264 14.49 3.20 -23.35
C ALA A 264 13.08 2.63 -23.17
N TRP A 265 12.60 1.81 -24.09
CA TRP A 265 11.27 1.19 -23.99
C TRP A 265 11.16 0.18 -22.85
N LEU A 266 12.26 -0.33 -22.32
CA LEU A 266 12.28 -1.20 -21.15
C LEU A 266 11.70 -0.52 -19.89
N TRP A 267 11.71 0.82 -19.81
CA TRP A 267 11.03 1.55 -18.74
C TRP A 267 9.52 1.35 -18.71
N MET A 268 8.91 0.94 -19.82
CA MET A 268 7.50 0.60 -19.89
C MET A 268 7.13 -0.61 -19.03
N LEU A 269 8.09 -1.48 -18.69
CA LEU A 269 7.90 -2.57 -17.74
C LEU A 269 7.50 -2.05 -16.33
N TRP A 270 8.01 -0.89 -15.92
CA TRP A 270 7.57 -0.27 -14.68
C TRP A 270 6.10 0.14 -14.73
N VAL A 271 5.64 0.69 -15.85
CA VAL A 271 4.21 0.97 -16.08
C VAL A 271 3.39 -0.30 -15.97
N SER A 272 3.84 -1.40 -16.62
CA SER A 272 3.18 -2.71 -16.57
C SER A 272 3.08 -3.26 -15.15
N VAL A 273 4.15 -3.20 -14.36
CA VAL A 273 4.14 -3.60 -12.94
C VAL A 273 3.16 -2.73 -12.15
N SER A 274 3.18 -1.42 -12.35
CA SER A 274 2.29 -0.48 -11.67
C SER A 274 0.81 -0.78 -11.95
N LEU A 275 0.45 -0.98 -13.23
CA LEU A 275 -0.92 -1.32 -13.63
C LEU A 275 -1.33 -2.72 -13.16
N SER A 276 -0.41 -3.69 -13.07
CA SER A 276 -0.66 -5.02 -12.51
C SER A 276 -1.05 -4.94 -11.03
N VAL A 277 -0.38 -4.11 -10.25
CA VAL A 277 -0.72 -3.87 -8.83
C VAL A 277 -2.12 -3.26 -8.70
N VAL A 278 -2.49 -2.32 -9.59
CA VAL A 278 -3.84 -1.73 -9.60
C VAL A 278 -4.88 -2.76 -10.04
N ALA A 279 -4.62 -3.54 -11.10
CA ALA A 279 -5.49 -4.63 -11.52
C ALA A 279 -5.75 -5.62 -10.39
N PHE A 280 -4.72 -5.96 -9.61
CA PHE A 280 -4.83 -6.83 -8.45
C PHE A 280 -5.75 -6.24 -7.36
N ALA A 281 -5.74 -4.91 -7.14
CA ALA A 281 -6.66 -4.26 -6.21
C ALA A 281 -8.12 -4.49 -6.59
N TYR A 282 -8.46 -4.35 -7.87
CA TYR A 282 -9.83 -4.57 -8.38
C TYR A 282 -10.17 -6.05 -8.48
N LEU A 283 -9.26 -6.95 -8.88
CA LEU A 283 -9.48 -8.39 -8.89
C LEU A 283 -9.82 -8.93 -7.50
N THR A 284 -9.22 -8.38 -6.47
CA THR A 284 -9.44 -8.80 -5.07
C THR A 284 -10.49 -7.97 -4.34
N GLY A 285 -10.95 -6.84 -4.91
CA GLY A 285 -11.82 -5.87 -4.25
C GLY A 285 -11.17 -5.28 -2.98
N ASN A 286 -9.85 -5.08 -2.99
CA ASN A 286 -9.09 -4.77 -1.78
C ASN A 286 -8.31 -3.44 -1.89
N ALA A 287 -8.83 -2.39 -1.27
CA ALA A 287 -8.17 -1.09 -1.20
C ALA A 287 -6.83 -1.11 -0.43
N ALA A 288 -6.57 -2.13 0.42
CA ALA A 288 -5.31 -2.26 1.15
C ALA A 288 -4.09 -2.47 0.23
N VAL A 289 -4.30 -2.83 -1.04
CA VAL A 289 -3.27 -2.91 -2.09
C VAL A 289 -2.52 -1.59 -2.24
N PHE A 290 -3.19 -0.45 -2.10
CA PHE A 290 -2.56 0.87 -2.16
C PHE A 290 -1.75 1.23 -0.90
N GLN A 291 -1.87 0.45 0.17
CA GLN A 291 -1.13 0.64 1.44
C GLN A 291 -1.18 2.07 1.98
N LYS A 292 -2.35 2.71 1.89
CA LYS A 292 -2.56 4.03 2.49
C LYS A 292 -2.54 3.92 4.01
N GLN A 293 -1.68 4.69 4.65
CA GLN A 293 -1.44 4.67 6.09
C GLN A 293 -2.45 5.58 6.83
N ALA A 294 -2.51 5.46 8.14
CA ALA A 294 -3.41 6.28 8.97
C ALA A 294 -3.13 7.79 8.85
N ASP A 295 -1.88 8.16 8.52
CA ASP A 295 -1.49 9.54 8.28
C ASP A 295 -1.80 10.02 6.85
N GLY A 296 -2.43 9.19 6.01
CA GLY A 296 -2.81 9.49 4.63
C GLY A 296 -1.69 9.39 3.59
N ARG A 297 -0.48 9.00 3.98
CA ARG A 297 0.60 8.70 3.04
C ARG A 297 0.48 7.26 2.53
N LEU A 298 1.00 7.02 1.36
CA LEU A 298 1.23 5.65 0.89
C LEU A 298 2.52 5.11 1.52
N SER A 299 2.65 3.80 1.64
CA SER A 299 3.95 3.21 2.00
C SER A 299 5.00 3.56 0.93
N ALA A 300 6.29 3.59 1.30
CA ALA A 300 7.36 3.84 0.33
C ALA A 300 7.33 2.82 -0.82
N ALA A 301 7.05 1.55 -0.52
CA ALA A 301 6.95 0.49 -1.53
C ALA A 301 5.79 0.73 -2.50
N ALA A 302 4.59 1.03 -1.98
CA ALA A 302 3.44 1.37 -2.83
C ALA A 302 3.69 2.64 -3.65
N THR A 303 4.32 3.67 -3.07
CA THR A 303 4.64 4.92 -3.77
C THR A 303 5.56 4.65 -4.97
N ILE A 304 6.64 3.87 -4.79
CA ILE A 304 7.60 3.59 -5.86
C ILE A 304 6.97 2.70 -6.92
N LEU A 305 6.33 1.60 -6.54
CA LEU A 305 5.71 0.70 -7.51
C LEU A 305 4.61 1.38 -8.33
N LEU A 306 3.80 2.22 -7.68
CA LEU A 306 2.66 2.89 -8.30
C LEU A 306 3.02 4.25 -8.92
N LEU A 307 4.29 4.68 -8.92
CA LEU A 307 4.66 6.02 -9.40
C LEU A 307 4.13 6.34 -10.81
N PRO A 308 4.22 5.46 -11.82
CA PRO A 308 3.61 5.71 -13.13
C PRO A 308 2.09 5.89 -13.08
N TYR A 309 1.39 5.05 -12.31
CA TYR A 309 -0.06 5.16 -12.09
C TYR A 309 -0.41 6.46 -11.36
N LEU A 310 0.33 6.82 -10.31
CA LEU A 310 0.10 8.07 -9.54
C LEU A 310 0.29 9.32 -10.40
N ALA A 311 1.25 9.28 -11.34
CA ALA A 311 1.43 10.35 -12.32
C ALA A 311 0.16 10.49 -13.20
N GLY A 312 -0.38 9.35 -13.68
CA GLY A 312 -1.63 9.32 -14.43
C GLY A 312 -2.82 9.86 -13.61
N VAL A 313 -2.95 9.43 -12.35
CA VAL A 313 -4.00 9.94 -11.43
C VAL A 313 -3.87 11.44 -11.23
N ARG A 314 -2.64 11.95 -11.07
CA ARG A 314 -2.39 13.39 -10.91
C ARG A 314 -2.81 14.19 -12.14
N LEU A 315 -2.48 13.71 -13.34
CA LEU A 315 -2.88 14.33 -14.60
C LEU A 315 -4.41 14.31 -14.76
N ASN A 316 -5.04 13.17 -14.47
CA ASN A 316 -6.50 13.03 -14.49
C ASN A 316 -7.17 13.99 -13.51
N MET A 317 -6.66 14.11 -12.28
CA MET A 317 -7.17 15.09 -11.30
C MET A 317 -6.99 16.53 -11.78
N ALA A 318 -5.83 16.87 -12.35
CA ALA A 318 -5.57 18.21 -12.89
C ALA A 318 -6.56 18.56 -14.01
N TYR A 319 -6.83 17.62 -14.92
CA TYR A 319 -7.82 17.80 -16.01
C TYR A 319 -9.24 18.02 -15.47
N TRP A 320 -9.75 17.12 -14.62
CA TRP A 320 -11.14 17.17 -14.15
C TRP A 320 -11.42 18.30 -13.15
N LEU A 321 -10.41 18.77 -12.42
CA LEU A 321 -10.52 19.86 -11.45
C LEU A 321 -10.16 21.24 -12.04
N SER A 322 -9.72 21.31 -13.29
CA SER A 322 -9.37 22.56 -13.95
C SER A 322 -10.58 23.50 -13.96
N GLY A 323 -10.40 24.73 -13.47
CA GLY A 323 -11.45 25.75 -13.39
C GLY A 323 -12.58 25.44 -12.40
N LYS A 324 -12.47 24.43 -11.55
CA LYS A 324 -13.52 24.01 -10.60
C LYS A 324 -13.07 24.18 -9.16
N ALA A 325 -14.02 24.50 -8.27
CA ALA A 325 -13.76 24.56 -6.84
C ALA A 325 -13.29 23.18 -6.34
N LYS A 326 -12.19 23.16 -5.57
CA LYS A 326 -11.63 21.92 -5.01
C LYS A 326 -12.50 21.34 -3.90
N MET A 327 -13.27 22.18 -3.20
CA MET A 327 -14.22 21.80 -2.16
C MET A 327 -15.44 22.71 -2.19
N ALA A 328 -16.57 22.26 -1.62
CA ALA A 328 -17.81 23.00 -1.50
C ALA A 328 -18.48 22.66 -0.16
N ARG A 329 -19.16 23.65 0.44
CA ARG A 329 -20.00 23.45 1.63
C ARG A 329 -21.33 22.80 1.21
N VAL A 330 -21.73 21.76 1.92
CA VAL A 330 -22.99 21.05 1.67
C VAL A 330 -24.06 21.55 2.65
N ARG A 331 -23.89 21.25 3.93
CA ARG A 331 -24.82 21.67 5.00
C ARG A 331 -24.04 21.76 6.33
N ASP A 332 -24.46 22.68 7.19
CA ASP A 332 -23.80 22.94 8.46
C ASP A 332 -22.29 23.11 8.28
N ASP A 333 -21.48 22.32 8.99
CA ASP A 333 -20.04 22.31 8.89
C ASP A 333 -19.50 21.17 8.02
N VAL A 334 -20.35 20.49 7.22
CA VAL A 334 -19.95 19.42 6.32
C VAL A 334 -19.60 19.95 4.94
N TRP A 335 -18.38 19.63 4.51
CA TRP A 335 -17.81 19.99 3.22
C TRP A 335 -17.49 18.74 2.40
N ILE A 336 -17.62 18.84 1.08
CA ILE A 336 -17.22 17.80 0.13
C ILE A 336 -16.16 18.32 -0.82
N GLY A 337 -15.20 17.48 -1.20
CA GLY A 337 -14.17 17.92 -2.15
C GLY A 337 -13.16 16.86 -2.59
N SER A 338 -12.15 17.37 -3.27
CA SER A 338 -10.98 16.61 -3.69
C SER A 338 -9.94 16.56 -2.57
N VAL A 339 -9.13 15.48 -2.54
CA VAL A 339 -7.95 15.41 -1.68
C VAL A 339 -6.97 16.57 -1.91
N SER A 340 -6.94 17.17 -3.10
CA SER A 340 -6.16 18.37 -3.41
C SER A 340 -6.72 19.65 -2.80
N GLY A 341 -7.93 19.61 -2.22
CA GLY A 341 -8.56 20.72 -1.49
C GLY A 341 -8.24 20.73 0.00
N ILE A 342 -7.50 19.72 0.51
CA ILE A 342 -7.07 19.70 1.90
C ILE A 342 -6.09 20.84 2.16
N SER A 343 -6.39 21.67 3.17
CA SER A 343 -5.56 22.79 3.62
C SER A 343 -5.58 22.87 5.16
N ASP A 344 -4.59 23.53 5.74
CA ASP A 344 -4.47 23.68 7.19
C ASP A 344 -5.60 24.55 7.82
N ASP A 345 -6.43 25.23 7.01
CA ASP A 345 -7.63 25.97 7.45
C ASP A 345 -8.80 25.04 7.86
N LEU A 346 -8.69 23.77 7.51
CA LEU A 346 -9.70 22.77 7.85
C LEU A 346 -9.35 22.15 9.21
N PRO A 347 -10.24 22.19 10.22
CA PRO A 347 -9.97 21.55 11.49
C PRO A 347 -10.01 20.03 11.41
N ALA A 348 -10.81 19.44 10.50
CA ALA A 348 -10.89 17.99 10.33
C ALA A 348 -11.09 17.56 8.87
N VAL A 349 -10.58 16.37 8.54
CA VAL A 349 -10.69 15.73 7.22
C VAL A 349 -11.02 14.25 7.37
N LEU A 350 -12.03 13.80 6.63
CA LEU A 350 -12.31 12.39 6.36
C LEU A 350 -11.91 12.08 4.91
N ASP A 351 -10.82 11.36 4.74
CA ASP A 351 -10.30 10.97 3.43
C ASP A 351 -10.74 9.55 3.06
N VAL A 352 -11.55 9.42 2.01
CA VAL A 352 -12.00 8.13 1.49
C VAL A 352 -11.30 7.71 0.19
N CYS A 353 -10.20 8.38 -0.16
CA CYS A 353 -9.38 8.05 -1.33
C CYS A 353 -8.38 6.94 -0.97
N ALA A 354 -8.40 5.82 -1.70
CA ALA A 354 -7.44 4.74 -1.48
C ALA A 354 -6.08 4.99 -2.17
N GLU A 355 -6.13 5.44 -3.43
CA GLU A 355 -5.02 5.42 -4.37
C GLU A 355 -4.10 6.63 -4.32
N TYR A 356 -4.53 7.76 -3.75
CA TYR A 356 -3.75 9.00 -3.79
C TYR A 356 -3.35 9.48 -2.39
N PRO A 357 -2.08 9.88 -2.18
CA PRO A 357 -1.62 10.37 -0.88
C PRO A 357 -2.20 11.76 -0.59
N ARG A 358 -2.42 12.07 0.69
CA ARG A 358 -2.81 13.41 1.09
C ARG A 358 -1.65 14.42 0.97
N PRO A 359 -1.93 15.73 0.77
CA PRO A 359 -0.93 16.78 0.95
C PRO A 359 -0.51 16.91 2.42
N HIS A 360 0.46 17.77 2.71
CA HIS A 360 0.80 18.10 4.10
C HIS A 360 -0.43 18.69 4.80
N TYR A 361 -0.74 18.20 6.00
CA TYR A 361 -1.90 18.62 6.77
C TYR A 361 -1.67 18.38 8.27
N ARG A 362 -2.06 19.34 9.12
CA ARG A 362 -1.82 19.33 10.56
C ARG A 362 -3.08 19.07 11.40
N GLY A 363 -4.28 19.25 10.84
CA GLY A 363 -5.55 19.06 11.54
C GLY A 363 -5.90 17.60 11.82
N ALA A 364 -7.08 17.38 12.39
CA ALA A 364 -7.60 16.05 12.66
C ALA A 364 -7.86 15.30 11.35
N TYR A 365 -7.22 14.14 11.17
CA TYR A 365 -7.31 13.38 9.94
C TYR A 365 -7.74 11.95 10.22
N ARG A 366 -8.71 11.47 9.43
CA ARG A 366 -9.14 10.07 9.42
C ARG A 366 -9.19 9.58 7.98
N VAL A 367 -8.82 8.33 7.78
CA VAL A 367 -8.81 7.68 6.47
C VAL A 367 -9.63 6.40 6.48
N LEU A 368 -10.50 6.26 5.49
CA LEU A 368 -11.25 5.04 5.19
C LEU A 368 -11.13 4.78 3.69
N PRO A 369 -10.11 4.05 3.23
CA PRO A 369 -9.81 3.95 1.81
C PRO A 369 -10.84 3.10 1.06
N LEU A 370 -11.51 3.69 0.09
CA LEU A 370 -12.47 3.06 -0.82
C LEU A 370 -11.89 2.99 -2.24
N LEU A 371 -12.16 1.89 -2.95
CA LEU A 371 -11.80 1.76 -4.36
C LEU A 371 -12.59 2.76 -5.22
N ASP A 372 -11.94 3.30 -6.26
CA ASP A 372 -12.61 4.21 -7.18
C ASP A 372 -13.53 3.47 -8.15
N MET A 373 -14.54 4.18 -8.69
CA MET A 373 -15.48 3.67 -9.70
C MET A 373 -16.27 2.41 -9.32
N VAL A 374 -16.22 1.99 -8.06
CA VAL A 374 -16.91 0.83 -7.50
C VAL A 374 -17.84 1.30 -6.38
N ALA A 375 -19.04 0.70 -6.27
CA ALA A 375 -19.95 1.02 -5.18
C ALA A 375 -19.30 0.61 -3.84
N PRO A 376 -19.21 1.53 -2.85
CA PRO A 376 -18.77 1.17 -1.51
C PRO A 376 -19.72 0.14 -0.88
N SER A 377 -19.20 -0.70 0.02
CA SER A 377 -20.06 -1.60 0.74
C SER A 377 -20.96 -0.85 1.75
N GLU A 378 -22.09 -1.43 2.10
CA GLU A 378 -22.97 -0.90 3.14
C GLU A 378 -22.21 -0.64 4.45
N ASN A 379 -21.36 -1.60 4.87
CA ASN A 379 -20.54 -1.45 6.07
C ASN A 379 -19.55 -0.29 5.99
N ASP A 380 -18.91 -0.08 4.84
CA ASP A 380 -18.00 1.04 4.65
C ASP A 380 -18.74 2.39 4.74
N LEU A 381 -19.93 2.48 4.16
CA LEU A 381 -20.75 3.70 4.22
C LEU A 381 -21.27 3.98 5.63
N VAL A 382 -21.73 2.96 6.35
CA VAL A 382 -22.11 3.05 7.77
C VAL A 382 -20.95 3.61 8.60
N GLN A 383 -19.77 3.02 8.45
CA GLN A 383 -18.59 3.44 9.17
C GLN A 383 -18.14 4.86 8.78
N ALA A 384 -18.12 5.18 7.49
CA ALA A 384 -17.71 6.49 7.00
C ALA A 384 -18.66 7.61 7.46
N ALA A 385 -19.99 7.39 7.39
CA ALA A 385 -20.97 8.37 7.84
C ALA A 385 -20.90 8.60 9.36
N SER A 386 -20.71 7.54 10.14
CA SER A 386 -20.52 7.64 11.60
C SER A 386 -19.23 8.37 11.97
N LEU A 387 -18.13 8.12 11.23
CA LEU A 387 -16.87 8.85 11.42
C LEU A 387 -17.00 10.33 11.03
N LEU A 388 -17.73 10.64 9.95
CA LEU A 388 -18.00 12.01 9.54
C LEU A 388 -18.75 12.77 10.62
N GLU A 389 -19.81 12.18 11.19
CA GLU A 389 -20.58 12.79 12.26
C GLU A 389 -19.74 12.98 13.55
N ALA A 390 -18.93 11.98 13.91
CA ALA A 390 -18.02 12.08 15.06
C ALA A 390 -17.01 13.21 14.90
N LEU A 391 -16.39 13.34 13.72
CA LEU A 391 -15.46 14.43 13.42
C LEU A 391 -16.16 15.78 13.44
N ARG A 392 -17.38 15.89 12.87
CA ARG A 392 -18.18 17.11 12.86
C ARG A 392 -18.52 17.55 14.29
N ARG A 393 -18.97 16.65 15.14
CA ARG A 393 -19.28 16.97 16.55
C ARG A 393 -18.06 17.41 17.35
N GLN A 394 -16.90 16.81 17.07
CA GLN A 394 -15.67 17.09 17.81
C GLN A 394 -14.94 18.34 17.33
N HIS A 395 -14.95 18.62 16.02
CA HIS A 395 -14.10 19.65 15.41
C HIS A 395 -14.90 20.74 14.66
N GLY A 396 -16.22 20.61 14.53
CA GLY A 396 -17.03 21.50 13.70
C GLY A 396 -16.82 21.20 12.21
N LYS A 397 -16.17 22.11 11.47
CA LYS A 397 -15.96 22.00 10.04
C LYS A 397 -15.16 20.77 9.64
N VAL A 398 -15.74 19.91 8.77
CA VAL A 398 -15.13 18.68 8.27
C VAL A 398 -15.20 18.61 6.76
N LEU A 399 -14.08 18.30 6.10
CA LEU A 399 -14.04 17.98 4.68
C LEU A 399 -14.07 16.45 4.49
N THR A 400 -15.08 15.94 3.78
CA THR A 400 -15.08 14.58 3.24
C THR A 400 -14.54 14.61 1.81
N CYS A 401 -13.42 13.91 1.56
CA CYS A 401 -12.75 13.96 0.26
C CYS A 401 -12.42 12.59 -0.33
N CYS A 402 -12.43 12.53 -1.66
CA CYS A 402 -11.79 11.47 -2.45
C CYS A 402 -10.90 12.12 -3.52
N ALA A 403 -10.43 11.40 -4.52
CA ALA A 403 -9.55 11.99 -5.55
C ALA A 403 -10.15 13.25 -6.18
N LEU A 404 -11.39 13.20 -6.66
CA LEU A 404 -12.08 14.32 -7.33
C LEU A 404 -13.17 15.00 -6.46
N GLY A 405 -13.67 14.33 -5.46
CA GLY A 405 -14.82 14.81 -4.70
C GLY A 405 -16.16 14.60 -5.41
N TYR A 406 -16.30 13.59 -6.30
CA TYR A 406 -17.47 13.40 -7.15
C TYR A 406 -18.27 12.13 -6.85
N GLY A 407 -17.63 11.01 -6.52
CA GLY A 407 -18.29 9.70 -6.34
C GLY A 407 -18.24 9.20 -4.89
N ARG A 408 -17.09 8.68 -4.46
CA ARG A 408 -16.92 8.06 -3.12
C ARG A 408 -17.27 8.99 -1.97
N SER A 409 -16.75 10.23 -1.99
CA SER A 409 -17.09 11.24 -0.98
C SER A 409 -18.57 11.66 -1.07
N ALA A 410 -19.17 11.67 -2.27
CA ALA A 410 -20.60 11.94 -2.43
C ALA A 410 -21.44 10.83 -1.77
N ALA A 411 -21.12 9.56 -1.97
CA ALA A 411 -21.81 8.44 -1.32
C ALA A 411 -21.82 8.55 0.21
N VAL A 412 -20.66 8.90 0.80
CA VAL A 412 -20.53 9.09 2.26
C VAL A 412 -21.38 10.27 2.75
N VAL A 413 -21.30 11.42 2.06
CA VAL A 413 -22.07 12.62 2.44
C VAL A 413 -23.56 12.40 2.25
N LEU A 414 -24.00 11.69 1.20
CA LEU A 414 -25.41 11.32 1.01
C LEU A 414 -25.92 10.41 2.16
N THR A 415 -25.14 9.42 2.56
CA THR A 415 -25.49 8.59 3.71
C THR A 415 -25.60 9.41 4.98
N TRP A 416 -24.68 10.36 5.21
CA TRP A 416 -24.72 11.27 6.33
C TRP A 416 -25.95 12.19 6.29
N LEU A 417 -26.30 12.76 5.13
CA LEU A 417 -27.48 13.63 4.96
C LEU A 417 -28.79 12.91 5.30
N LEU A 418 -28.88 11.62 4.93
CA LEU A 418 -30.06 10.80 5.20
C LEU A 418 -30.22 10.43 6.67
N VAL A 419 -29.12 10.32 7.43
CA VAL A 419 -29.15 9.87 8.83
C VAL A 419 -29.06 11.05 9.78
N TYR A 420 -28.12 11.93 9.60
CA TYR A 420 -27.79 13.02 10.53
C TYR A 420 -28.16 14.40 9.97
N GLY A 421 -28.21 14.55 8.64
CA GLY A 421 -28.48 15.84 8.00
C GLY A 421 -29.98 16.18 7.85
N GLY A 422 -30.89 15.28 8.28
CA GLY A 422 -32.33 15.53 8.27
C GLY A 422 -33.02 15.48 6.90
N CYS A 423 -32.36 14.94 5.85
CA CYS A 423 -33.01 14.67 4.58
C CYS A 423 -33.98 13.49 4.68
N ARG A 424 -35.19 13.63 4.12
CA ARG A 424 -36.24 12.62 4.18
C ARG A 424 -35.92 11.40 3.31
N ASP A 425 -35.42 11.65 2.12
CA ASP A 425 -35.14 10.63 1.10
C ASP A 425 -33.89 10.95 0.30
N LEU A 426 -33.47 9.98 -0.54
CA LEU A 426 -32.28 10.09 -1.36
C LEU A 426 -32.42 11.19 -2.46
N ALA A 427 -33.65 11.44 -2.93
CA ALA A 427 -33.88 12.46 -3.94
C ALA A 427 -33.58 13.85 -3.39
N GLN A 428 -34.09 14.17 -2.17
CA GLN A 428 -33.80 15.41 -1.48
C GLN A 428 -32.31 15.58 -1.17
N ALA A 429 -31.67 14.55 -0.61
CA ALA A 429 -30.23 14.56 -0.32
C ALA A 429 -29.38 14.76 -1.58
N THR A 430 -29.76 14.11 -2.69
CA THR A 430 -29.08 14.26 -3.97
C THR A 430 -29.25 15.65 -4.57
N ALA A 431 -30.46 16.22 -4.49
CA ALA A 431 -30.71 17.59 -4.96
C ALA A 431 -29.85 18.60 -4.20
N GLU A 432 -29.79 18.51 -2.88
CA GLU A 432 -28.98 19.38 -2.04
C GLU A 432 -27.49 19.23 -2.34
N LEU A 433 -26.98 17.99 -2.44
CA LEU A 433 -25.59 17.76 -2.74
C LEU A 433 -25.20 18.23 -4.14
N LYS A 434 -26.09 18.12 -5.14
CA LYS A 434 -25.89 18.64 -6.50
C LYS A 434 -25.79 20.16 -6.56
N GLN A 435 -26.52 20.89 -5.69
CA GLN A 435 -26.35 22.32 -5.58
C GLN A 435 -24.94 22.71 -5.12
N ALA A 436 -24.40 22.00 -4.15
CA ALA A 436 -23.04 22.23 -3.65
C ALA A 436 -21.95 21.69 -4.61
N ARG A 437 -22.21 20.53 -5.24
CA ARG A 437 -21.25 19.83 -6.10
C ARG A 437 -21.92 19.31 -7.39
N PRO A 438 -22.15 20.16 -8.40
CA PRO A 438 -22.88 19.78 -9.62
C PRO A 438 -22.26 18.58 -10.37
N GLN A 439 -20.94 18.39 -10.24
CA GLN A 439 -20.20 17.31 -10.90
C GLN A 439 -20.31 15.95 -10.19
N MET A 440 -21.08 15.86 -9.11
CA MET A 440 -21.24 14.59 -8.40
C MET A 440 -21.85 13.50 -9.29
N VAL A 441 -21.38 12.28 -9.09
CA VAL A 441 -21.84 11.09 -9.83
C VAL A 441 -22.36 10.07 -8.82
N LEU A 442 -23.60 9.61 -9.05
CA LEU A 442 -24.26 8.61 -8.21
C LEU A 442 -24.77 7.46 -9.10
N PRO A 443 -23.96 6.42 -9.35
CA PRO A 443 -24.40 5.22 -10.07
C PRO A 443 -25.53 4.51 -9.31
N PRO A 444 -26.43 3.77 -10.00
CA PRO A 444 -27.56 3.08 -9.37
C PRO A 444 -27.15 2.12 -8.24
N GLU A 445 -26.04 1.40 -8.41
CA GLU A 445 -25.51 0.47 -7.39
C GLU A 445 -25.05 1.23 -6.13
N THR A 446 -24.43 2.41 -6.32
CA THR A 446 -24.02 3.27 -5.21
C THR A 446 -25.24 3.87 -4.51
N ALA A 447 -26.29 4.26 -5.25
CA ALA A 447 -27.56 4.76 -4.68
C ALA A 447 -28.20 3.69 -3.78
N LYS A 448 -28.32 2.45 -4.24
CA LYS A 448 -28.82 1.32 -3.45
C LYS A 448 -28.00 1.10 -2.17
N ALA A 449 -26.67 1.15 -2.27
CA ALA A 449 -25.78 1.01 -1.11
C ALA A 449 -25.95 2.12 -0.09
N VAL A 450 -26.16 3.38 -0.55
CA VAL A 450 -26.42 4.56 0.31
C VAL A 450 -27.73 4.38 1.07
N GLU A 451 -28.82 3.98 0.40
CA GLU A 451 -30.13 3.76 1.02
C GLU A 451 -30.08 2.62 2.06
N ALA A 452 -29.44 1.50 1.71
CA ALA A 452 -29.27 0.36 2.62
C ALA A 452 -28.46 0.74 3.88
N ALA A 453 -27.35 1.45 3.69
CA ALA A 453 -26.50 1.94 4.80
C ALA A 453 -27.27 2.92 5.71
N ALA A 454 -28.01 3.86 5.12
CA ALA A 454 -28.81 4.82 5.88
C ALA A 454 -29.93 4.15 6.66
N GLY A 455 -30.66 3.18 6.06
CA GLY A 455 -31.68 2.38 6.73
C GLY A 455 -31.12 1.65 7.96
N ARG A 456 -29.99 0.98 7.80
CA ARG A 456 -29.34 0.25 8.88
C ARG A 456 -28.87 1.15 10.02
N LEU A 457 -28.30 2.31 9.73
CA LEU A 457 -27.90 3.29 10.76
C LEU A 457 -29.10 3.82 11.55
N LYS A 458 -30.20 4.18 10.86
CA LYS A 458 -31.42 4.67 11.52
C LYS A 458 -32.00 3.61 12.47
N THR A 459 -32.01 2.35 12.08
CA THR A 459 -32.50 1.24 12.93
C THR A 459 -31.61 1.04 14.16
N SER A 460 -30.28 1.11 13.99
CA SER A 460 -29.32 0.98 15.10
C SER A 460 -29.43 2.13 16.09
N GLU A 461 -29.62 3.36 15.65
CA GLU A 461 -29.80 4.52 16.54
C GLU A 461 -31.14 4.49 17.29
N ALA A 462 -32.23 4.07 16.62
CA ALA A 462 -33.53 3.91 17.26
C ALA A 462 -33.46 2.90 18.42
N SER A 463 -32.86 1.72 18.17
CA SER A 463 -32.68 0.67 19.20
C SER A 463 -31.84 1.16 20.40
N PHE A 464 -30.84 2.01 20.14
CA PHE A 464 -30.00 2.57 21.20
C PHE A 464 -30.75 3.61 22.06
N CYS A 465 -31.61 4.42 21.43
CA CYS A 465 -32.45 5.38 22.15
C CYS A 465 -33.49 4.66 23.04
N GLU A 466 -34.12 3.59 22.53
CA GLU A 466 -35.07 2.78 23.32
C GLU A 466 -34.41 2.10 24.52
N ALA A 467 -33.19 1.53 24.32
CA ALA A 467 -32.43 0.93 25.41
C ALA A 467 -32.08 1.93 26.53
N LYS A 468 -31.71 3.17 26.17
CA LYS A 468 -31.45 4.23 27.15
C LYS A 468 -32.70 4.67 27.90
N THR A 469 -33.82 4.79 27.20
CA THR A 469 -35.10 5.18 27.82
C THR A 469 -35.55 4.14 28.83
N ASN A 470 -35.42 2.86 28.50
CA ASN A 470 -35.74 1.74 29.40
C ASN A 470 -34.80 1.68 30.62
N THR A 471 -33.51 1.97 30.46
CA THR A 471 -32.55 1.99 31.58
C THR A 471 -32.82 3.16 32.54
N VAL A 472 -33.21 4.34 32.02
CA VAL A 472 -33.59 5.52 32.85
C VAL A 472 -34.92 5.31 33.55
N SER A 473 -35.87 4.59 32.94
CA SER A 473 -37.15 4.22 33.56
C SER A 473 -36.94 3.22 34.69
N PHE A 474 -36.05 2.24 34.56
CA PHE A 474 -35.74 1.24 35.58
C PHE A 474 -35.03 1.84 36.81
N THR A 475 -34.17 2.84 36.60
CA THR A 475 -33.53 3.56 37.74
C THR A 475 -34.51 4.43 38.48
N LYS A 476 -35.46 5.11 37.81
CA LYS A 476 -36.49 5.93 38.47
C LYS A 476 -37.50 5.10 39.27
N THR A 477 -37.87 3.91 38.78
CA THR A 477 -38.76 2.99 39.50
C THR A 477 -38.11 2.40 40.76
N ASN A 478 -36.79 2.14 40.74
CA ASN A 478 -36.08 1.66 41.93
C ASN A 478 -35.82 2.76 42.96
N GLU A 479 -35.60 4.00 42.58
CA GLU A 479 -35.49 5.12 43.52
C GLU A 479 -36.84 5.48 44.19
N ALA A 480 -37.96 5.31 43.47
CA ALA A 480 -39.30 5.50 44.04
C ALA A 480 -39.67 4.38 45.02
N SER A 481 -39.25 3.13 44.76
CA SER A 481 -39.46 1.98 45.64
C SER A 481 -38.64 2.07 46.96
N PHE A 482 -37.44 2.65 46.92
CA PHE A 482 -36.59 2.83 48.10
C PHE A 482 -37.03 4.01 49.01
N ARG A 483 -37.74 5.01 48.46
CA ARG A 483 -38.31 6.11 49.27
C ARG A 483 -39.62 5.76 49.98
N GLY A 484 -40.37 4.76 49.48
CA GLY A 484 -41.60 4.28 50.14
C GLY A 484 -41.38 3.37 51.33
N ALA A 485 -40.20 2.73 51.46
CA ALA A 485 -39.91 1.77 52.52
C ALA A 485 -39.37 2.39 53.85
N ASN A 486 -39.10 3.70 53.87
CA ASN A 486 -38.55 4.40 55.05
C ASN A 486 -39.53 5.36 55.74
N GLN A 487 -40.83 5.24 55.50
CA GLN A 487 -41.84 6.06 56.20
C GLN A 487 -42.77 5.27 57.15
N ASP A 488 -42.58 3.95 57.26
CA ASP A 488 -43.33 3.13 58.22
C ASP A 488 -42.40 2.35 59.17
N SER A 489 -41.63 3.11 59.98
CA SER A 489 -41.00 2.54 61.18
C SER A 489 -40.69 3.66 62.24
#